data_e223cc186bcf5a1331b477a35383f798
#
_entry.id   e223cc186bcf5a1331b477a35383f798
#
_cell.length_a   1.000
_cell.length_b   1.000
_cell.length_c   1.000
_cell.angle_alpha   90.00
_cell.angle_beta   90.00
_cell.angle_gamma   90.00
#
_symmetry.space_group_name_H-M   'P 1'
#
loop_
_entity.id
_entity.type
_entity.pdbx_description
1 polymer ?
#
loop_
_entity_poly.entity_id
_entity_poly.type
_entity_poly.pdbx_seq_one_letter_code
_entity_poly.pdbx_strand_id
1 'polypeptide(L)'
;PDGTMNTQLWDEQRLTTWFDTFMPSLDFSQEAVVEAMSDSALYWIQEFDIDGFRHDATKHIPLEFWRTLTQKINQEVKGNPGRSFYQIGETYGRRPLIASYVRSGLLDAQFDFSLFDAAQASFGQNQSLHSLAEQLRESVRYYGMSNQMGVISGNHDKARFISLASGEVRWDEDAKLAAWTRDIPPPKEEGHARLQLMHTWMF
;
A
#
# COMPACT_ATOMS: atom_id res chain seq x y z
N PRO A 1 6.51 16.94 20.95
CA PRO A 1 5.79 15.67 20.80
C PRO A 1 4.71 15.58 21.84
N ASP A 2 3.50 15.85 21.41
CA ASP A 2 2.28 15.82 22.23
C ASP A 2 1.57 14.45 22.13
N GLY A 3 2.17 13.47 21.47
CA GLY A 3 1.61 12.15 21.22
C GLY A 3 0.57 12.11 20.11
N THR A 4 0.28 13.23 19.44
CA THR A 4 -0.65 13.25 18.32
C THR A 4 0.08 12.94 17.01
N MET A 5 -0.51 12.08 16.18
CA MET A 5 0.02 11.80 14.84
C MET A 5 -0.39 12.92 13.89
N ASN A 6 0.57 13.78 13.52
CA ASN A 6 0.37 14.78 12.49
C ASN A 6 0.79 14.20 11.13
N THR A 7 -0.18 13.67 10.40
CA THR A 7 0.07 13.01 9.11
C THR A 7 0.63 13.95 8.04
N GLN A 8 0.34 15.25 8.11
CA GLN A 8 0.91 16.21 7.18
C GLN A 8 2.40 16.43 7.44
N LEU A 9 2.80 16.67 8.69
CA LEU A 9 4.22 16.79 9.06
C LEU A 9 4.97 15.49 8.79
N TRP A 10 4.33 14.37 8.99
CA TRP A 10 4.92 13.06 8.68
C TRP A 10 5.17 12.90 7.19
N ASP A 11 4.27 13.33 6.32
CA ASP A 11 4.48 13.32 4.87
C ASP A 11 5.59 14.29 4.43
N GLU A 12 5.65 15.48 5.03
CA GLU A 12 6.68 16.49 4.76
C GLU A 12 8.09 16.02 5.19
N GLN A 13 8.18 15.38 6.38
CA GLN A 13 9.44 14.90 6.98
C GLN A 13 9.70 13.40 6.73
N ARG A 14 8.95 12.76 5.83
CA ARG A 14 8.92 11.30 5.63
C ARG A 14 10.28 10.65 5.38
N LEU A 15 11.23 11.38 4.83
CA LEU A 15 12.57 10.87 4.52
C LEU A 15 13.57 10.96 5.67
N THR A 16 13.22 11.67 6.74
CA THR A 16 14.09 11.92 7.91
C THR A 16 13.46 11.51 9.23
N THR A 17 12.20 11.09 9.21
CA THR A 17 11.46 10.66 10.40
C THR A 17 11.61 9.16 10.60
N TRP A 18 11.95 8.74 11.81
CA TRP A 18 11.89 7.34 12.20
C TRP A 18 10.44 6.89 12.39
N PHE A 19 10.18 5.62 12.10
CA PHE A 19 8.88 5.01 12.38
C PHE A 19 8.56 4.93 13.87
N ASP A 20 9.58 4.60 14.67
CA ASP A 20 9.52 4.58 16.12
C ASP A 20 10.93 4.78 16.66
N THR A 21 11.05 5.02 17.97
CA THR A 21 12.33 5.19 18.66
C THR A 21 13.28 4.00 18.50
N PHE A 22 12.73 2.81 18.27
CA PHE A 22 13.48 1.55 18.03
C PHE A 22 13.54 1.16 16.54
N MET A 23 12.94 1.94 15.63
CA MET A 23 12.90 1.68 14.19
C MET A 23 13.47 2.87 13.40
N PRO A 24 14.81 3.03 13.41
CA PRO A 24 15.46 4.12 12.70
C PRO A 24 15.36 3.95 11.17
N SER A 25 15.22 5.07 10.48
CA SER A 25 15.32 5.11 9.03
C SER A 25 16.78 5.04 8.61
N LEU A 26 17.07 4.33 7.52
CA LEU A 26 18.41 4.34 6.91
C LEU A 26 18.67 5.68 6.22
N ASP A 27 19.92 6.10 6.22
CA ASP A 27 20.34 7.33 5.54
C ASP A 27 20.62 7.06 4.05
N PHE A 28 19.58 7.11 3.24
CA PHE A 28 19.67 6.96 1.78
C PHE A 28 20.29 8.16 1.06
N SER A 29 20.79 9.19 1.76
CA SER A 29 21.65 10.20 1.16
C SER A 29 23.06 9.66 0.88
N GLN A 30 23.40 8.54 1.50
CA GLN A 30 24.67 7.83 1.30
C GLN A 30 24.53 6.85 0.13
N GLU A 31 25.31 7.04 -0.94
CA GLU A 31 25.31 6.16 -2.10
C GLU A 31 25.58 4.68 -1.73
N ALA A 32 26.51 4.46 -0.78
CA ALA A 32 26.83 3.13 -0.30
C ALA A 32 25.62 2.41 0.34
N VAL A 33 24.71 3.15 0.98
CA VAL A 33 23.47 2.60 1.55
C VAL A 33 22.49 2.25 0.42
N VAL A 34 22.34 3.12 -0.58
CA VAL A 34 21.51 2.86 -1.76
C VAL A 34 21.97 1.58 -2.48
N GLU A 35 23.29 1.48 -2.74
CA GLU A 35 23.88 0.32 -3.41
C GLU A 35 23.67 -0.98 -2.59
N ALA A 36 24.06 -0.97 -1.31
CA ALA A 36 23.96 -2.16 -0.46
C ALA A 36 22.52 -2.66 -0.30
N MET A 37 21.55 -1.73 -0.13
CA MET A 37 20.15 -2.10 0.04
C MET A 37 19.50 -2.57 -1.26
N SER A 38 19.85 -1.99 -2.41
CA SER A 38 19.37 -2.45 -3.71
C SER A 38 19.98 -3.80 -4.10
N ASP A 39 21.25 -4.06 -3.79
CA ASP A 39 21.90 -5.37 -3.99
C ASP A 39 21.26 -6.44 -3.09
N SER A 40 20.94 -6.08 -1.83
CA SER A 40 20.21 -6.99 -0.95
C SER A 40 18.84 -7.38 -1.48
N ALA A 41 18.15 -6.47 -2.18
CA ALA A 41 16.90 -6.81 -2.84
C ALA A 41 17.13 -7.74 -4.05
N LEU A 42 18.17 -7.51 -4.85
CA LEU A 42 18.51 -8.40 -5.98
C LEU A 42 18.84 -9.83 -5.53
N TYR A 43 19.46 -10.00 -4.37
CA TYR A 43 19.74 -11.32 -3.81
C TYR A 43 18.48 -12.22 -3.75
N TRP A 44 17.34 -11.67 -3.33
CA TRP A 44 16.08 -12.43 -3.28
C TRP A 44 15.57 -12.84 -4.66
N ILE A 45 15.79 -12.02 -5.68
CA ILE A 45 15.41 -12.32 -7.07
C ILE A 45 16.31 -13.44 -7.63
N GLN A 46 17.59 -13.40 -7.32
CA GLN A 46 18.58 -14.34 -7.84
C GLN A 46 18.49 -15.71 -7.17
N GLU A 47 18.30 -15.72 -5.85
CA GLU A 47 18.29 -16.97 -5.06
C GLU A 47 16.94 -17.70 -5.08
N PHE A 48 15.82 -16.96 -5.14
CA PHE A 48 14.49 -17.53 -4.91
C PHE A 48 13.55 -17.42 -6.09
N ASP A 49 14.00 -16.87 -7.22
CA ASP A 49 13.23 -16.74 -8.47
C ASP A 49 11.84 -16.15 -8.27
N ILE A 50 11.75 -15.10 -7.44
CA ILE A 50 10.48 -14.41 -7.13
C ILE A 50 10.05 -13.55 -8.33
N ASP A 51 8.73 -13.33 -8.48
CA ASP A 51 8.12 -12.62 -9.60
C ASP A 51 7.86 -11.13 -9.31
N GLY A 52 8.08 -10.70 -8.08
CA GLY A 52 7.84 -9.30 -7.72
C GLY A 52 8.07 -8.98 -6.26
N PHE A 53 7.96 -7.69 -5.95
CA PHE A 53 8.02 -7.17 -4.59
C PHE A 53 6.76 -6.38 -4.22
N ARG A 54 6.31 -6.56 -3.00
CA ARG A 54 5.51 -5.57 -2.27
C ARG A 54 6.44 -4.82 -1.35
N HIS A 55 6.61 -3.54 -1.61
CA HIS A 55 7.44 -2.64 -0.82
C HIS A 55 6.62 -1.98 0.28
N ASP A 56 7.02 -2.24 1.51
CA ASP A 56 6.45 -1.58 2.69
C ASP A 56 6.90 -0.12 2.77
N ALA A 57 6.05 0.74 3.33
CA ALA A 57 6.41 2.11 3.68
C ALA A 57 7.17 2.90 2.61
N THR A 58 6.82 2.72 1.35
CA THR A 58 7.53 3.24 0.16
C THR A 58 7.84 4.73 0.25
N LYS A 59 6.93 5.54 0.81
CA LYS A 59 7.09 7.00 0.91
C LYS A 59 8.23 7.45 1.82
N HIS A 60 8.73 6.57 2.69
CA HIS A 60 9.83 6.85 3.62
C HIS A 60 11.21 6.59 3.03
N ILE A 61 11.25 6.17 1.76
CA ILE A 61 12.47 5.91 1.01
C ILE A 61 12.50 6.86 -0.19
N PRO A 62 13.63 7.53 -0.48
CA PRO A 62 13.72 8.52 -1.55
C PRO A 62 13.60 7.90 -2.94
N LEU A 63 13.15 8.71 -3.91
CA LEU A 63 12.95 8.27 -5.30
C LEU A 63 14.22 7.74 -5.97
N GLU A 64 15.38 8.24 -5.57
CA GLU A 64 16.69 7.81 -6.05
C GLU A 64 16.92 6.33 -5.80
N PHE A 65 16.60 5.85 -4.60
CA PHE A 65 16.68 4.42 -4.28
C PHE A 65 15.77 3.58 -5.20
N TRP A 66 14.51 4.01 -5.38
CA TRP A 66 13.57 3.28 -6.24
C TRP A 66 14.01 3.24 -7.70
N ARG A 67 14.64 4.31 -8.20
CA ARG A 67 15.22 4.33 -9.55
C ARG A 67 16.38 3.35 -9.66
N THR A 68 17.30 3.36 -8.71
CA THR A 68 18.45 2.46 -8.67
C THR A 68 17.99 1.00 -8.62
N LEU A 69 17.07 0.67 -7.71
CA LEU A 69 16.53 -0.67 -7.57
C LEU A 69 15.83 -1.12 -8.86
N THR A 70 14.94 -0.30 -9.41
CA THR A 70 14.20 -0.62 -10.65
C THR A 70 15.16 -0.79 -11.84
N GLN A 71 16.21 0.02 -11.92
CA GLN A 71 17.23 -0.13 -12.96
C GLN A 71 17.97 -1.47 -12.83
N LYS A 72 18.40 -1.84 -11.62
CA LYS A 72 19.07 -3.13 -11.37
C LYS A 72 18.15 -4.32 -11.66
N ILE A 73 16.89 -4.27 -11.23
CA ILE A 73 15.89 -5.31 -11.53
C ILE A 73 15.70 -5.45 -13.04
N ASN A 74 15.57 -4.34 -13.77
CA ASN A 74 15.42 -4.37 -15.22
C ASN A 74 16.65 -4.97 -15.93
N GLN A 75 17.84 -4.77 -15.42
CA GLN A 75 19.07 -5.39 -15.95
C GLN A 75 19.06 -6.89 -15.69
N GLU A 76 18.67 -7.33 -14.50
CA GLU A 76 18.57 -8.75 -14.12
C GLU A 76 17.53 -9.47 -14.98
N VAL A 77 16.33 -8.88 -15.14
CA VAL A 77 15.23 -9.46 -15.92
C VAL A 77 15.53 -9.50 -17.42
N LYS A 78 16.21 -8.49 -17.97
CA LYS A 78 16.60 -8.47 -19.40
C LYS A 78 17.51 -9.65 -19.81
N GLY A 79 18.26 -10.20 -18.88
CA GLY A 79 19.07 -11.41 -19.11
C GLY A 79 18.24 -12.68 -19.29
N ASN A 80 16.95 -12.67 -18.95
CA ASN A 80 16.05 -13.81 -18.97
C ASN A 80 14.81 -13.53 -19.84
N PRO A 81 14.86 -13.84 -21.16
CA PRO A 81 13.72 -13.62 -22.05
C PRO A 81 12.46 -14.37 -21.56
N GLY A 82 11.36 -13.65 -21.44
CA GLY A 82 10.08 -14.19 -20.95
C GLY A 82 9.85 -14.02 -19.45
N ARG A 83 10.82 -13.51 -18.68
CA ARG A 83 10.64 -13.15 -17.29
C ARG A 83 10.07 -11.72 -17.20
N SER A 84 9.06 -11.55 -16.38
CA SER A 84 8.54 -10.24 -15.96
C SER A 84 8.73 -10.10 -14.46
N PHE A 85 8.85 -8.86 -13.98
CA PHE A 85 8.97 -8.57 -12.56
C PHE A 85 8.05 -7.40 -12.22
N TYR A 86 7.26 -7.54 -11.18
CA TYR A 86 6.27 -6.54 -10.79
C TYR A 86 6.58 -5.94 -9.42
N GLN A 87 6.58 -4.62 -9.34
CA GLN A 87 6.84 -3.88 -8.11
C GLN A 87 5.61 -3.06 -7.69
N ILE A 88 5.04 -3.39 -6.54
CA ILE A 88 3.96 -2.61 -5.95
C ILE A 88 4.41 -2.03 -4.61
N GLY A 89 4.19 -0.74 -4.41
CA GLY A 89 4.55 -0.06 -3.17
C GLY A 89 3.35 0.24 -2.28
N GLU A 90 3.63 0.42 -1.01
CA GLU A 90 2.65 0.93 -0.06
C GLU A 90 2.99 2.37 0.32
N THR A 91 2.12 3.29 -0.05
CA THR A 91 2.16 4.69 0.39
C THR A 91 0.79 5.09 0.93
N TYR A 92 0.66 5.10 2.26
CA TYR A 92 -0.53 5.70 2.87
C TYR A 92 -0.39 7.23 2.82
N GLY A 93 -1.16 7.88 1.94
CA GLY A 93 -1.04 9.31 1.68
C GLY A 93 -1.99 9.81 0.61
N ARG A 94 -1.84 11.08 0.25
CA ARG A 94 -2.65 11.71 -0.80
C ARG A 94 -2.22 11.22 -2.20
N ARG A 95 -3.15 11.19 -3.14
CA ARG A 95 -2.90 10.76 -4.54
C ARG A 95 -1.68 11.39 -5.21
N PRO A 96 -1.40 12.72 -5.09
CA PRO A 96 -0.20 13.28 -5.69
C PRO A 96 1.10 12.65 -5.16
N LEU A 97 1.16 12.33 -3.87
CA LEU A 97 2.30 11.65 -3.27
C LEU A 97 2.41 10.21 -3.79
N ILE A 98 1.32 9.46 -3.78
CA ILE A 98 1.27 8.09 -4.32
C ILE A 98 1.72 8.08 -5.79
N ALA A 99 1.17 8.96 -6.63
CA ALA A 99 1.49 9.07 -8.04
C ALA A 99 2.97 9.43 -8.30
N SER A 100 3.65 10.08 -7.35
CA SER A 100 5.05 10.42 -7.52
C SER A 100 5.98 9.20 -7.57
N TYR A 101 5.54 8.06 -7.04
CA TYR A 101 6.27 6.80 -7.04
C TYR A 101 5.93 5.85 -8.20
N VAL A 102 4.91 6.19 -9.00
CA VAL A 102 4.45 5.37 -10.14
C VAL A 102 4.73 6.12 -11.43
N ARG A 103 5.97 6.06 -11.88
CA ARG A 103 6.43 6.72 -13.11
C ARG A 103 7.47 5.83 -13.80
N SER A 104 7.76 6.13 -15.06
CA SER A 104 8.82 5.44 -15.79
C SER A 104 10.14 5.40 -15.00
N GLY A 105 10.68 4.21 -14.83
CA GLY A 105 11.91 3.98 -14.07
C GLY A 105 11.74 3.98 -12.54
N LEU A 106 10.49 3.95 -12.05
CA LEU A 106 10.12 3.77 -10.65
C LEU A 106 9.28 2.48 -10.51
N LEU A 107 8.41 2.42 -9.50
CA LEU A 107 7.56 1.25 -9.27
C LEU A 107 6.45 1.14 -10.33
N ASP A 108 6.00 -0.07 -10.58
CA ASP A 108 4.91 -0.35 -11.53
C ASP A 108 3.56 0.10 -10.98
N ALA A 109 3.39 0.00 -9.66
CA ALA A 109 2.14 0.33 -8.98
C ALA A 109 2.33 0.78 -7.54
N GLN A 110 1.24 1.31 -6.99
CA GLN A 110 1.02 1.56 -5.56
C GLN A 110 -0.37 1.06 -5.18
N PHE A 111 -0.62 0.83 -3.89
CA PHE A 111 -1.98 0.63 -3.41
C PHE A 111 -2.77 1.94 -3.45
N ASP A 112 -3.98 1.90 -4.01
CA ASP A 112 -4.89 3.04 -4.04
C ASP A 112 -5.75 3.07 -2.77
N PHE A 113 -5.22 3.66 -1.71
CA PHE A 113 -5.93 3.76 -0.43
C PHE A 113 -7.19 4.64 -0.51
N SER A 114 -7.24 5.64 -1.40
CA SER A 114 -8.45 6.45 -1.56
C SER A 114 -9.59 5.63 -2.17
N LEU A 115 -9.27 4.72 -3.09
CA LEU A 115 -10.25 3.81 -3.67
C LEU A 115 -10.65 2.72 -2.66
N PHE A 116 -9.70 2.23 -1.86
CA PHE A 116 -9.96 1.32 -0.75
C PHE A 116 -10.95 1.91 0.26
N ASP A 117 -10.71 3.14 0.73
CA ASP A 117 -11.59 3.82 1.68
C ASP A 117 -13.00 4.02 1.12
N ALA A 118 -13.11 4.40 -0.16
CA ALA A 118 -14.40 4.55 -0.84
C ALA A 118 -15.15 3.22 -1.01
N ALA A 119 -14.43 2.15 -1.32
CA ALA A 119 -15.02 0.81 -1.40
C ALA A 119 -15.53 0.34 -0.04
N GLN A 120 -14.75 0.52 1.02
CA GLN A 120 -15.19 0.22 2.38
C GLN A 120 -16.43 1.03 2.78
N ALA A 121 -16.48 2.31 2.46
CA ALA A 121 -17.63 3.16 2.75
C ALA A 121 -18.87 2.72 1.97
N SER A 122 -18.73 2.36 0.69
CA SER A 122 -19.86 1.95 -0.13
C SER A 122 -20.39 0.56 0.24
N PHE A 123 -19.52 -0.44 0.32
CA PHE A 123 -19.92 -1.82 0.57
C PHE A 123 -20.13 -2.14 2.05
N GLY A 124 -19.39 -1.50 2.95
CA GLY A 124 -19.46 -1.72 4.40
C GLY A 124 -20.47 -0.82 5.12
N GLN A 125 -20.57 0.44 4.71
CA GLN A 125 -21.37 1.45 5.40
C GLN A 125 -22.59 1.92 4.60
N ASN A 126 -22.95 1.25 3.49
CA ASN A 126 -24.06 1.61 2.61
C ASN A 126 -23.96 3.04 2.03
N GLN A 127 -22.76 3.59 1.87
CA GLN A 127 -22.61 4.86 1.20
C GLN A 127 -22.81 4.74 -0.31
N SER A 128 -22.97 5.88 -0.98
CA SER A 128 -23.34 5.92 -2.40
C SER A 128 -22.26 5.30 -3.30
N LEU A 129 -22.68 4.38 -4.17
CA LEU A 129 -21.83 3.86 -5.26
C LEU A 129 -21.40 4.96 -6.25
N HIS A 130 -22.12 6.08 -6.30
CA HIS A 130 -21.70 7.24 -7.09
C HIS A 130 -20.38 7.80 -6.58
N SER A 131 -20.20 7.92 -5.27
CA SER A 131 -18.93 8.35 -4.66
C SER A 131 -17.79 7.39 -4.99
N LEU A 132 -18.03 6.09 -4.98
CA LEU A 132 -17.04 5.09 -5.39
C LEU A 132 -16.65 5.26 -6.88
N ALA A 133 -17.63 5.48 -7.75
CA ALA A 133 -17.39 5.72 -9.18
C ALA A 133 -16.59 7.02 -9.43
N GLU A 134 -16.83 8.06 -8.64
CA GLU A 134 -16.03 9.30 -8.70
C GLU A 134 -14.59 9.05 -8.25
N GLN A 135 -14.38 8.31 -7.16
CA GLN A 135 -13.04 7.96 -6.70
C GLN A 135 -12.29 7.12 -7.74
N LEU A 136 -12.97 6.22 -8.44
CA LEU A 136 -12.37 5.46 -9.55
C LEU A 136 -11.94 6.38 -10.71
N ARG A 137 -12.76 7.37 -11.09
CA ARG A 137 -12.39 8.37 -12.13
C ARG A 137 -11.18 9.20 -11.69
N GLU A 138 -11.13 9.62 -10.42
CA GLU A 138 -9.97 10.33 -9.87
C GLU A 138 -8.71 9.46 -9.86
N SER A 139 -8.82 8.17 -9.56
CA SER A 139 -7.70 7.23 -9.63
C SER A 139 -7.13 7.17 -11.06
N VAL A 140 -7.99 7.00 -12.05
CA VAL A 140 -7.59 7.01 -13.48
C VAL A 140 -6.94 8.35 -13.86
N ARG A 141 -7.46 9.46 -13.36
CA ARG A 141 -6.91 10.81 -13.64
C ARG A 141 -5.51 10.99 -13.06
N TYR A 142 -5.25 10.48 -11.84
CA TYR A 142 -3.96 10.65 -11.17
C TYR A 142 -2.91 9.64 -11.62
N TYR A 143 -3.31 8.40 -11.81
CA TYR A 143 -2.36 7.29 -12.07
C TYR A 143 -2.30 6.88 -13.55
N GLY A 144 -3.28 7.29 -14.36
CA GLY A 144 -3.40 6.89 -15.75
C GLY A 144 -4.01 5.50 -15.91
N MET A 145 -4.29 5.13 -17.17
CA MET A 145 -4.88 3.82 -17.51
C MET A 145 -3.85 2.71 -17.64
N SER A 146 -2.58 3.06 -17.79
CA SER A 146 -1.49 2.08 -18.02
C SER A 146 -0.89 1.51 -16.73
N ASN A 147 -1.13 2.15 -15.60
CA ASN A 147 -0.62 1.69 -14.31
C ASN A 147 -1.64 0.77 -13.64
N GLN A 148 -1.24 -0.45 -13.38
CA GLN A 148 -2.06 -1.44 -12.71
C GLN A 148 -1.99 -1.23 -11.18
N MET A 149 -2.69 -0.20 -10.70
CA MET A 149 -2.74 0.14 -9.28
C MET A 149 -3.34 -1.00 -8.45
N GLY A 150 -2.81 -1.21 -7.25
CA GLY A 150 -3.31 -2.23 -6.33
C GLY A 150 -4.64 -1.82 -5.70
N VAL A 151 -5.68 -2.62 -5.93
CA VAL A 151 -6.95 -2.53 -5.21
C VAL A 151 -6.96 -3.62 -4.15
N ILE A 152 -7.26 -3.26 -2.90
CA ILE A 152 -7.23 -4.18 -1.76
C ILE A 152 -8.55 -4.14 -0.99
N SER A 153 -8.91 -5.24 -0.35
CA SER A 153 -10.01 -5.31 0.61
C SER A 153 -9.55 -5.15 2.06
N GLY A 154 -8.25 -5.21 2.31
CA GLY A 154 -7.61 -5.04 3.61
C GLY A 154 -6.14 -5.45 3.59
N ASN A 155 -5.45 -5.17 4.68
CA ASN A 155 -4.08 -5.60 4.93
C ASN A 155 -3.89 -5.86 6.44
N HIS A 156 -2.65 -6.14 6.87
CA HIS A 156 -2.33 -6.40 8.27
C HIS A 156 -2.42 -5.16 9.20
N ASP A 157 -2.49 -3.94 8.64
CA ASP A 157 -2.61 -2.69 9.39
C ASP A 157 -4.05 -2.21 9.57
N LYS A 158 -5.01 -2.87 8.91
CA LYS A 158 -6.42 -2.51 8.92
C LYS A 158 -7.26 -3.63 9.52
N ALA A 159 -8.37 -3.26 10.15
CA ALA A 159 -9.38 -4.22 10.56
C ALA A 159 -9.88 -5.03 9.36
N ARG A 160 -10.22 -6.29 9.57
CA ARG A 160 -10.81 -7.12 8.53
C ARG A 160 -12.14 -6.52 8.08
N PHE A 161 -12.28 -6.25 6.78
CA PHE A 161 -13.51 -5.70 6.21
C PHE A 161 -14.76 -6.49 6.64
N ILE A 162 -14.68 -7.82 6.63
CA ILE A 162 -15.80 -8.68 7.01
C ILE A 162 -16.27 -8.44 8.45
N SER A 163 -15.36 -8.23 9.40
CA SER A 163 -15.70 -7.96 10.81
C SER A 163 -16.35 -6.57 10.96
N LEU A 164 -15.87 -5.58 10.21
CA LEU A 164 -16.49 -4.25 10.16
C LEU A 164 -17.87 -4.30 9.52
N ALA A 165 -18.00 -4.97 8.39
CA ALA A 165 -19.24 -5.08 7.64
C ALA A 165 -20.32 -5.91 8.37
N SER A 166 -19.92 -6.83 9.25
CA SER A 166 -20.82 -7.60 10.13
C SER A 166 -21.17 -6.88 11.44
N GLY A 167 -20.44 -5.80 11.78
CA GLY A 167 -20.63 -5.05 13.01
C GLY A 167 -19.99 -5.65 14.27
N GLU A 168 -19.15 -6.69 14.14
CA GLU A 168 -18.38 -7.26 15.26
C GLU A 168 -17.29 -6.30 15.72
N VAL A 169 -16.72 -5.53 14.79
CA VAL A 169 -15.86 -4.38 15.03
C VAL A 169 -16.55 -3.15 14.50
N ARG A 170 -16.62 -2.11 15.30
CA ARG A 170 -17.27 -0.85 14.87
C ARG A 170 -16.32 -0.02 14.02
N TRP A 171 -16.87 0.79 13.13
CA TRP A 171 -16.10 1.68 12.25
C TRP A 171 -15.38 2.81 13.00
N ASP A 172 -15.86 3.13 14.20
CA ASP A 172 -15.37 4.22 15.06
C ASP A 172 -14.55 3.72 16.25
N GLU A 173 -14.25 2.40 16.35
CA GLU A 173 -13.41 1.86 17.42
C GLU A 173 -12.00 1.53 16.94
N ASP A 174 -11.04 1.55 17.86
CA ASP A 174 -9.72 0.99 17.61
C ASP A 174 -9.79 -0.53 17.52
N ALA A 175 -9.69 -1.05 16.29
CA ALA A 175 -9.79 -2.47 16.03
C ALA A 175 -8.66 -3.30 16.64
N LYS A 176 -7.47 -2.71 16.80
CA LYS A 176 -6.34 -3.38 17.47
C LYS A 176 -6.63 -3.52 18.96
N LEU A 177 -7.08 -2.45 19.58
CA LEU A 177 -7.47 -2.48 20.99
C LEU A 177 -8.64 -3.44 21.23
N ALA A 178 -9.65 -3.43 20.35
CA ALA A 178 -10.78 -4.36 20.43
C ALA A 178 -10.32 -5.83 20.45
N ALA A 179 -9.40 -6.20 19.55
CA ALA A 179 -8.87 -7.57 19.47
C ALA A 179 -8.01 -7.97 20.69
N TRP A 180 -7.42 -7.00 21.38
CA TRP A 180 -6.64 -7.26 22.61
C TRP A 180 -7.50 -7.30 23.87
N THR A 181 -8.67 -6.69 23.86
CA THR A 181 -9.49 -6.47 25.07
C THR A 181 -10.75 -7.34 25.13
N ARG A 182 -11.15 -7.93 23.99
CA ARG A 182 -12.33 -8.80 23.92
C ARG A 182 -12.22 -9.83 22.80
N ASP A 183 -12.95 -10.92 22.92
CA ASP A 183 -13.12 -11.85 21.83
C ASP A 183 -13.97 -11.22 20.72
N ILE A 184 -13.50 -11.32 19.48
CA ILE A 184 -14.25 -10.92 18.29
C ILE A 184 -15.01 -12.15 17.78
N PRO A 185 -16.34 -12.14 17.80
CA PRO A 185 -17.11 -13.29 17.35
C PRO A 185 -16.97 -13.53 15.84
N PRO A 186 -17.28 -14.73 15.35
CA PRO A 186 -17.30 -15.01 13.92
C PRO A 186 -18.22 -14.04 13.15
N PRO A 187 -17.83 -13.65 11.92
CA PRO A 187 -18.63 -12.74 11.10
C PRO A 187 -20.01 -13.32 10.76
N LYS A 188 -21.01 -12.46 10.69
CA LYS A 188 -22.39 -12.82 10.29
C LYS A 188 -22.50 -12.99 8.78
N GLU A 189 -23.58 -13.61 8.33
CA GLU A 189 -23.88 -13.84 6.91
C GLU A 189 -23.91 -12.53 6.12
N GLU A 190 -24.41 -11.44 6.68
CA GLU A 190 -24.39 -10.12 6.05
C GLU A 190 -22.97 -9.64 5.74
N GLY A 191 -22.03 -9.84 6.65
CA GLY A 191 -20.60 -9.49 6.42
C GLY A 191 -19.99 -10.29 5.27
N HIS A 192 -20.33 -11.58 5.18
CA HIS A 192 -19.90 -12.42 4.06
C HIS A 192 -20.47 -11.94 2.72
N ALA A 193 -21.78 -11.62 2.67
CA ALA A 193 -22.43 -11.13 1.46
C ALA A 193 -21.83 -9.78 1.01
N ARG A 194 -21.55 -8.87 1.93
CA ARG A 194 -20.91 -7.58 1.65
C ARG A 194 -19.47 -7.74 1.14
N LEU A 195 -18.70 -8.66 1.73
CA LEU A 195 -17.34 -8.96 1.27
C LEU A 195 -17.38 -9.58 -0.14
N GLN A 196 -18.28 -10.51 -0.42
CA GLN A 196 -18.45 -11.07 -1.75
C GLN A 196 -18.79 -10.00 -2.78
N LEU A 197 -19.70 -9.06 -2.45
CA LEU A 197 -20.04 -7.95 -3.33
C LEU A 197 -18.83 -7.03 -3.61
N MET A 198 -18.06 -6.70 -2.58
CA MET A 198 -16.84 -5.93 -2.73
C MET A 198 -15.81 -6.64 -3.62
N HIS A 199 -15.59 -7.95 -3.40
CA HIS A 199 -14.66 -8.72 -4.23
C HIS A 199 -15.16 -8.85 -5.68
N THR A 200 -16.47 -9.02 -5.90
CA THR A 200 -17.03 -9.04 -7.27
C THR A 200 -16.79 -7.72 -8.00
N TRP A 201 -16.78 -6.60 -7.28
CA TRP A 201 -16.43 -5.30 -7.85
C TRP A 201 -14.92 -5.16 -8.12
N MET A 202 -14.06 -5.79 -7.30
CA MET A 202 -12.60 -5.71 -7.46
C MET A 202 -12.07 -6.50 -8.66
N PHE A 203 -12.74 -7.61 -9.04
CA PHE A 203 -12.34 -8.55 -10.10
C PHE A 203 -13.33 -8.58 -11.26
#